data_cc99a1389d9fd8e7adad6385d11cd985
#
_entry.id   cc99a1389d9fd8e7adad6385d11cd985
#
_cell.length_a   1.000
_cell.length_b   1.000
_cell.length_c   1.000
_cell.angle_alpha   90.00
_cell.angle_beta   90.00
_cell.angle_gamma   90.00
#
_symmetry.space_group_name_H-M   'P 1'
#
loop_
_entity.id
_entity.type
_entity.pdbx_description
1 polymer ?
#
loop_
_entity_poly.entity_id
_entity_poly.type
_entity_poly.pdbx_seq_one_letter_code
_entity_poly.pdbx_strand_id
1 'polypeptide(L)'
;MNLPPAAEHRRRTRACMALYALVNDRVDPAKQDEYFAQHIGYLGELHEAGHVLLAGPFTNRGTALDGFALFASTDQQEVQHLADADPAVGPLLGVTVRSWTALLGAERLPRPDEPGRAHVEQTIHRLFVEGVTARDPETYFDRTYHPGVTIHEARSLPYGGDYHGLEGAAEHALAFTRTWNGLQSAEQRDMTPRIVATDSEAFVIWTLRGQHPEDALVTDFPAVSHYRFHEGRVIESRMYLFDSAAVSTFLRDDGDHR
;
A
#
# COMPACT_ATOMS: atom_id res chain seq x y z
N MET A 1 -12.77 -2.65 40.14
CA MET A 1 -12.30 -1.98 38.92
C MET A 1 -13.45 -2.06 37.93
N ASN A 2 -14.24 -0.97 37.77
CA ASN A 2 -15.35 -0.95 36.82
C ASN A 2 -14.76 -0.73 35.43
N LEU A 3 -14.78 -1.76 34.64
CA LEU A 3 -14.47 -1.62 33.17
C LEU A 3 -15.59 -0.75 32.57
N PRO A 4 -15.27 0.23 31.75
CA PRO A 4 -16.28 0.99 31.03
C PRO A 4 -17.11 0.02 30.17
N PRO A 5 -18.42 0.33 29.95
CA PRO A 5 -19.26 -0.49 29.09
C PRO A 5 -18.59 -0.64 27.73
N ALA A 6 -18.53 -1.86 27.21
CA ALA A 6 -17.99 -2.16 25.91
C ALA A 6 -18.63 -1.23 24.88
N ALA A 7 -17.84 -0.33 24.31
CA ALA A 7 -18.32 0.53 23.25
C ALA A 7 -18.93 -0.35 22.16
N GLU A 8 -20.18 -0.09 21.86
CA GLU A 8 -20.94 -0.75 20.82
C GLU A 8 -20.14 -0.76 19.52
N HIS A 9 -20.06 -1.96 18.90
CA HIS A 9 -19.53 -2.18 17.55
C HIS A 9 -18.02 -2.01 17.36
N ARG A 10 -17.21 -2.65 18.18
CA ARG A 10 -15.88 -3.04 17.71
C ARG A 10 -16.08 -4.05 16.58
N ARG A 11 -15.83 -3.63 15.33
CA ARG A 11 -15.87 -4.52 14.17
C ARG A 11 -14.91 -5.68 14.47
N ARG A 12 -15.46 -6.89 14.53
CA ARG A 12 -14.68 -8.10 14.75
C ARG A 12 -13.97 -8.40 13.44
N THR A 13 -12.65 -8.30 13.42
CA THR A 13 -11.87 -8.75 12.28
C THR A 13 -11.81 -10.27 12.32
N ARG A 14 -12.28 -10.91 11.24
CA ARG A 14 -12.17 -12.34 11.03
C ARG A 14 -10.90 -12.62 10.23
N ALA A 15 -10.27 -13.75 10.50
CA ALA A 15 -9.11 -14.26 9.80
C ALA A 15 -9.14 -15.79 9.86
N CYS A 16 -8.26 -16.46 9.15
CA CYS A 16 -8.02 -17.89 9.33
C CYS A 16 -6.62 -18.11 9.95
N MET A 17 -6.53 -19.12 10.79
CA MET A 17 -5.28 -19.54 11.42
C MET A 17 -4.96 -20.96 10.99
N ALA A 18 -3.79 -21.17 10.42
CA ALA A 18 -3.22 -22.49 10.20
C ALA A 18 -2.38 -22.89 11.41
N LEU A 19 -2.65 -24.05 11.96
CA LEU A 19 -1.96 -24.64 13.08
C LEU A 19 -1.13 -25.82 12.56
N TYR A 20 0.17 -25.78 12.76
CA TYR A 20 1.12 -26.79 12.29
C TYR A 20 1.54 -27.70 13.43
N ALA A 21 1.65 -28.99 13.14
CA ALA A 21 2.11 -30.00 14.07
C ALA A 21 3.12 -30.93 13.38
N LEU A 22 4.19 -31.31 14.07
CA LEU A 22 5.11 -32.36 13.61
C LEU A 22 4.37 -33.70 13.64
N VAL A 23 4.14 -34.30 12.46
CA VAL A 23 3.41 -35.58 12.34
C VAL A 23 4.32 -36.74 11.99
N ASN A 24 5.53 -36.48 11.55
CA ASN A 24 6.49 -37.50 11.17
C ASN A 24 7.88 -37.23 11.78
N ASP A 25 8.07 -37.68 13.01
CA ASP A 25 9.31 -37.58 13.77
C ASP A 25 10.39 -38.58 13.33
N ARG A 26 10.05 -39.51 12.41
CA ARG A 26 10.96 -40.57 11.89
C ARG A 26 11.73 -40.13 10.64
N VAL A 27 11.48 -38.92 10.15
CA VAL A 27 12.25 -38.33 9.03
C VAL A 27 13.68 -38.10 9.49
N ASP A 28 14.64 -38.46 8.62
CA ASP A 28 16.05 -38.18 8.86
C ASP A 28 16.30 -36.71 9.24
N PRO A 29 17.13 -36.44 10.29
CA PRO A 29 17.34 -35.05 10.76
C PRO A 29 17.75 -34.06 9.67
N ALA A 30 18.61 -34.48 8.74
CA ALA A 30 19.04 -33.60 7.65
C ALA A 30 17.86 -33.23 6.71
N LYS A 31 16.94 -34.16 6.49
CA LYS A 31 15.72 -33.91 5.74
C LYS A 31 14.71 -33.09 6.53
N GLN A 32 14.66 -33.22 7.85
CA GLN A 32 13.85 -32.36 8.70
C GLN A 32 14.29 -30.90 8.55
N ASP A 33 15.58 -30.61 8.60
CA ASP A 33 16.15 -29.28 8.43
C ASP A 33 15.83 -28.71 7.03
N GLU A 34 15.90 -29.55 6.00
CA GLU A 34 15.53 -29.18 4.62
C GLU A 34 14.05 -28.80 4.52
N TYR A 35 13.15 -29.63 5.06
CA TYR A 35 11.71 -29.33 5.05
C TYR A 35 11.37 -28.07 5.87
N PHE A 36 12.02 -27.85 7.01
CA PHE A 36 11.83 -26.61 7.77
C PHE A 36 12.31 -25.38 7.01
N ALA A 37 13.44 -25.47 6.30
CA ALA A 37 13.91 -24.37 5.48
C ALA A 37 12.93 -24.05 4.34
N GLN A 38 12.38 -25.09 3.69
CA GLN A 38 11.35 -24.92 2.65
C GLN A 38 10.07 -24.33 3.22
N HIS A 39 9.61 -24.79 4.39
CA HIS A 39 8.45 -24.25 5.11
C HIS A 39 8.60 -22.76 5.42
N ILE A 40 9.74 -22.36 6.00
CA ILE A 40 9.99 -20.94 6.33
C ILE A 40 10.07 -20.09 5.05
N GLY A 41 10.71 -20.62 3.99
CA GLY A 41 10.75 -19.94 2.68
C GLY A 41 9.36 -19.74 2.11
N TYR A 42 8.53 -20.76 2.12
CA TYR A 42 7.15 -20.72 1.63
C TYR A 42 6.27 -19.72 2.42
N LEU A 43 6.34 -19.75 3.76
CA LEU A 43 5.63 -18.78 4.59
C LEU A 43 6.13 -17.35 4.35
N GLY A 44 7.42 -17.17 4.07
CA GLY A 44 8.02 -15.90 3.69
C GLY A 44 7.44 -15.36 2.38
N GLU A 45 7.36 -16.21 1.35
CA GLU A 45 6.73 -15.84 0.06
C GLU A 45 5.26 -15.45 0.23
N LEU A 46 4.50 -16.20 1.03
CA LEU A 46 3.10 -15.88 1.33
C LEU A 46 2.98 -14.58 2.14
N HIS A 47 3.93 -14.29 3.02
CA HIS A 47 3.96 -13.03 3.76
C HIS A 47 4.27 -11.83 2.84
N GLU A 48 5.25 -11.96 1.96
CA GLU A 48 5.57 -10.91 0.97
C GLU A 48 4.41 -10.68 0.00
N ALA A 49 3.67 -11.74 -0.35
CA ALA A 49 2.46 -11.64 -1.16
C ALA A 49 1.23 -11.10 -0.40
N GLY A 50 1.35 -10.87 0.92
CA GLY A 50 0.26 -10.34 1.76
C GLY A 50 -0.77 -11.38 2.22
N HIS A 51 -0.57 -12.67 1.94
CA HIS A 51 -1.47 -13.74 2.39
C HIS A 51 -1.28 -14.09 3.86
N VAL A 52 -0.06 -14.04 4.38
CA VAL A 52 0.28 -14.31 5.79
C VAL A 52 0.58 -13.02 6.51
N LEU A 53 -0.14 -12.77 7.61
CA LEU A 53 0.03 -11.59 8.47
C LEU A 53 1.18 -11.76 9.45
N LEU A 54 1.25 -12.92 10.06
CA LEU A 54 2.31 -13.32 10.98
C LEU A 54 2.36 -14.86 11.07
N ALA A 55 3.54 -15.39 11.31
CA ALA A 55 3.76 -16.80 11.54
C ALA A 55 4.91 -17.00 12.53
N GLY A 56 4.94 -18.14 13.20
CA GLY A 56 6.04 -18.49 14.08
C GLY A 56 5.81 -19.76 14.86
N PRO A 57 6.91 -20.32 15.40
CA PRO A 57 6.86 -21.53 16.24
C PRO A 57 6.31 -21.20 17.63
N PHE A 58 5.70 -22.19 18.26
CA PHE A 58 5.45 -22.16 19.70
C PHE A 58 6.76 -22.43 20.46
N THR A 59 7.06 -21.62 21.46
CA THR A 59 8.30 -21.75 22.23
C THR A 59 8.25 -22.87 23.27
N ASN A 60 7.04 -23.33 23.63
CA ASN A 60 6.85 -24.44 24.58
C ASN A 60 6.87 -25.78 23.83
N ARG A 61 7.95 -26.50 23.94
CA ARG A 61 8.04 -27.87 23.42
C ARG A 61 7.20 -28.81 24.30
N GLY A 62 6.46 -29.73 23.67
CA GLY A 62 5.63 -30.74 24.35
C GLY A 62 4.11 -30.52 24.22
N THR A 63 3.69 -29.60 23.40
CA THR A 63 2.31 -29.49 22.92
C THR A 63 2.14 -30.28 21.61
N ALA A 64 0.89 -30.64 21.28
CA ALA A 64 0.58 -31.28 20.00
C ALA A 64 0.72 -30.33 18.81
N LEU A 65 1.14 -29.09 19.02
CA LEU A 65 1.27 -28.03 18.02
C LEU A 65 2.67 -27.42 18.10
N ASP A 66 3.31 -27.22 16.97
CA ASP A 66 4.68 -26.71 16.86
C ASP A 66 4.74 -25.26 16.39
N GLY A 67 3.72 -24.78 15.66
CA GLY A 67 3.66 -23.41 15.18
C GLY A 67 2.29 -23.01 14.64
N PHE A 68 2.19 -21.76 14.23
CA PHE A 68 0.98 -21.24 13.59
C PHE A 68 1.31 -20.18 12.53
N ALA A 69 0.40 -19.98 11.58
CA ALA A 69 0.37 -18.84 10.70
C ALA A 69 -1.04 -18.21 10.70
N LEU A 70 -1.10 -16.89 10.81
CA LEU A 70 -2.33 -16.12 10.69
C LEU A 70 -2.44 -15.58 9.28
N PHE A 71 -3.51 -15.93 8.59
CA PHE A 71 -3.78 -15.52 7.20
C PHE A 71 -4.70 -14.30 7.15
N ALA A 72 -4.49 -13.47 6.13
CA ALA A 72 -5.34 -12.30 5.86
C ALA A 72 -6.75 -12.70 5.39
N SER A 73 -6.90 -13.87 4.76
CA SER A 73 -8.19 -14.35 4.23
C SER A 73 -9.13 -14.83 5.33
N THR A 74 -10.44 -14.64 5.11
CA THR A 74 -11.54 -15.21 5.91
C THR A 74 -12.10 -16.48 5.30
N ASP A 75 -11.68 -16.85 4.09
CA ASP A 75 -12.06 -18.06 3.40
C ASP A 75 -11.20 -19.24 3.87
N GLN A 76 -11.82 -20.13 4.65
CA GLN A 76 -11.13 -21.28 5.20
C GLN A 76 -10.68 -22.26 4.11
N GLN A 77 -11.38 -22.36 2.97
CA GLN A 77 -11.01 -23.25 1.87
C GLN A 77 -9.79 -22.72 1.13
N GLU A 78 -9.76 -21.42 0.87
CA GLU A 78 -8.59 -20.76 0.28
C GLU A 78 -7.36 -20.95 1.15
N VAL A 79 -7.49 -20.69 2.47
CA VAL A 79 -6.36 -20.83 3.42
C VAL A 79 -5.94 -22.30 3.55
N GLN A 80 -6.89 -23.25 3.53
CA GLN A 80 -6.55 -24.67 3.53
C GLN A 80 -5.73 -25.04 2.30
N HIS A 81 -6.14 -24.54 1.12
CA HIS A 81 -5.41 -24.80 -0.11
C HIS A 81 -3.98 -24.24 -0.08
N LEU A 82 -3.81 -23.02 0.42
CA LEU A 82 -2.48 -22.42 0.61
C LEU A 82 -1.65 -23.19 1.64
N ALA A 83 -2.25 -23.63 2.74
CA ALA A 83 -1.54 -24.41 3.76
C ALA A 83 -1.16 -25.81 3.29
N ASP A 84 -1.98 -26.46 2.49
CA ASP A 84 -1.70 -27.78 1.90
C ASP A 84 -0.61 -27.72 0.82
N ALA A 85 -0.39 -26.57 0.21
CA ALA A 85 0.67 -26.34 -0.79
C ALA A 85 2.07 -26.16 -0.17
N ASP A 86 2.17 -26.06 1.15
CA ASP A 86 3.42 -25.97 1.87
C ASP A 86 4.24 -27.25 1.67
N PRO A 87 5.50 -27.16 1.19
CA PRO A 87 6.33 -28.35 0.90
C PRO A 87 6.58 -29.27 2.08
N ALA A 88 6.49 -28.75 3.30
CA ALA A 88 6.69 -29.55 4.52
C ALA A 88 5.41 -30.27 4.98
N VAL A 89 4.23 -29.84 4.51
CA VAL A 89 2.95 -30.45 4.86
C VAL A 89 2.81 -31.81 4.16
N GLY A 90 2.50 -32.84 4.93
CA GLY A 90 2.49 -34.23 4.51
C GLY A 90 3.81 -34.95 4.84
N PRO A 91 4.96 -34.54 4.29
CA PRO A 91 6.22 -35.20 4.60
C PRO A 91 6.67 -35.07 6.07
N LEU A 92 6.50 -33.92 6.68
CA LEU A 92 6.96 -33.59 8.04
C LEU A 92 5.85 -33.04 8.92
N LEU A 93 5.07 -32.10 8.41
CA LEU A 93 4.05 -31.35 9.15
C LEU A 93 2.65 -31.79 8.76
N GLY A 94 1.76 -31.80 9.75
CA GLY A 94 0.31 -31.75 9.54
C GLY A 94 -0.18 -30.32 9.75
N VAL A 95 -1.22 -29.93 9.04
CA VAL A 95 -1.82 -28.61 9.18
C VAL A 95 -3.32 -28.69 9.45
N THR A 96 -3.83 -27.82 10.30
CA THR A 96 -5.26 -27.65 10.56
C THR A 96 -5.62 -26.19 10.47
N VAL A 97 -6.52 -25.83 9.57
CA VAL A 97 -7.01 -24.46 9.42
C VAL A 97 -8.25 -24.23 10.29
N ARG A 98 -8.26 -23.10 11.00
CA ARG A 98 -9.37 -22.68 11.87
C ARG A 98 -9.74 -21.24 11.57
N SER A 99 -11.03 -20.95 11.50
CA SER A 99 -11.53 -19.58 11.53
C SER A 99 -11.24 -18.95 12.87
N TRP A 100 -10.73 -17.74 12.87
CA TRP A 100 -10.36 -16.99 14.05
C TRP A 100 -10.99 -15.60 14.04
N THR A 101 -11.31 -15.06 15.21
CA THR A 101 -11.88 -13.72 15.33
C THR A 101 -11.11 -12.94 16.38
N ALA A 102 -10.52 -11.81 15.98
CA ALA A 102 -9.88 -10.90 16.90
C ALA A 102 -10.92 -10.21 17.78
N LEU A 103 -10.82 -10.39 19.10
CA LEU A 103 -11.64 -9.69 20.08
C LEU A 103 -11.00 -8.37 20.54
N LEU A 104 -9.67 -8.33 20.57
CA LEU A 104 -8.87 -7.19 20.96
C LEU A 104 -7.72 -7.05 19.96
N GLY A 105 -7.32 -5.82 19.66
CA GLY A 105 -6.21 -5.57 18.73
C GLY A 105 -6.55 -5.79 17.26
N ALA A 106 -7.84 -5.98 16.93
CA ALA A 106 -8.29 -6.15 15.54
C ALA A 106 -7.90 -4.96 14.65
N GLU A 107 -7.79 -3.80 15.23
CA GLU A 107 -7.35 -2.57 14.56
C GLU A 107 -5.87 -2.57 14.14
N ARG A 108 -5.10 -3.53 14.65
CA ARG A 108 -3.67 -3.71 14.33
C ARG A 108 -3.41 -4.78 13.27
N LEU A 109 -4.45 -5.53 12.91
CA LEU A 109 -4.35 -6.52 11.84
C LEU A 109 -4.74 -5.87 10.52
N PRO A 110 -3.99 -6.13 9.44
CA PRO A 110 -4.43 -5.76 8.10
C PRO A 110 -5.84 -6.32 7.87
N ARG A 111 -6.70 -5.53 7.24
CA ARG A 111 -8.03 -6.01 6.89
C ARG A 111 -7.95 -6.84 5.62
N PRO A 112 -8.66 -7.98 5.53
CA PRO A 112 -8.64 -8.81 4.33
C PRO A 112 -9.06 -8.06 3.07
N ASP A 113 -9.90 -7.03 3.24
CA ASP A 113 -10.48 -6.22 2.17
C ASP A 113 -9.72 -4.90 1.98
N GLU A 114 -8.74 -4.59 2.85
CA GLU A 114 -7.87 -3.43 2.70
C GLU A 114 -6.53 -3.93 2.14
N PRO A 115 -6.11 -3.40 0.99
CA PRO A 115 -4.79 -3.69 0.46
C PRO A 115 -3.76 -3.25 1.47
N GLY A 116 -2.86 -4.15 1.80
CA GLY A 116 -1.80 -3.89 2.76
C GLY A 116 -0.81 -2.83 2.27
N ARG A 117 0.11 -2.43 3.15
CA ARG A 117 1.16 -1.43 2.89
C ARG A 117 1.85 -1.60 1.52
N ALA A 118 2.18 -2.83 1.13
CA ALA A 118 2.83 -3.12 -0.15
C ALA A 118 1.98 -2.67 -1.36
N HIS A 119 0.67 -2.87 -1.32
CA HIS A 119 -0.23 -2.40 -2.36
C HIS A 119 -0.31 -0.87 -2.40
N VAL A 120 -0.36 -0.22 -1.22
CA VAL A 120 -0.34 1.25 -1.11
C VAL A 120 0.95 1.80 -1.73
N GLU A 121 2.11 1.25 -1.35
CA GLU A 121 3.41 1.63 -1.91
C GLU A 121 3.44 1.42 -3.43
N GLN A 122 2.98 0.28 -3.92
CA GLN A 122 2.93 -0.03 -5.35
C GLN A 122 1.98 0.92 -6.11
N THR A 123 0.81 1.23 -5.54
CA THR A 123 -0.14 2.15 -6.18
C THR A 123 0.43 3.56 -6.27
N ILE A 124 1.09 4.04 -5.21
CA ILE A 124 1.78 5.33 -5.23
C ILE A 124 2.94 5.33 -6.21
N HIS A 125 3.76 4.27 -6.23
CA HIS A 125 4.85 4.17 -7.19
C HIS A 125 4.34 4.27 -8.64
N ARG A 126 3.28 3.55 -8.98
CA ARG A 126 2.65 3.63 -10.30
C ARG A 126 2.14 5.04 -10.61
N LEU A 127 1.55 5.72 -9.63
CA LEU A 127 1.02 7.08 -9.79
C LEU A 127 2.12 8.06 -10.19
N PHE A 128 3.30 7.97 -9.59
CA PHE A 128 4.43 8.84 -9.89
C PHE A 128 5.22 8.43 -11.14
N VAL A 129 5.28 7.13 -11.48
CA VAL A 129 6.09 6.63 -12.60
C VAL A 129 5.25 6.47 -13.88
N GLU A 130 4.04 5.93 -13.75
CA GLU A 130 3.21 5.57 -14.92
C GLU A 130 2.16 6.65 -15.23
N GLY A 131 1.72 7.43 -14.22
CA GLY A 131 0.62 8.40 -14.36
C GLY A 131 0.91 9.48 -15.40
N VAL A 132 2.17 9.85 -15.56
CA VAL A 132 2.62 10.86 -16.55
C VAL A 132 2.66 10.29 -17.99
N THR A 133 2.69 8.97 -18.15
CA THR A 133 2.87 8.26 -19.43
C THR A 133 1.72 7.34 -19.79
N ALA A 134 0.62 7.35 -19.00
CA ALA A 134 -0.51 6.44 -19.21
C ALA A 134 -1.11 6.60 -20.62
N ARG A 135 -1.12 5.51 -21.39
CA ARG A 135 -1.68 5.48 -22.76
C ARG A 135 -3.20 5.45 -22.76
N ASP A 136 -3.80 4.98 -21.68
CA ASP A 136 -5.25 4.90 -21.45
C ASP A 136 -5.58 5.55 -20.10
N PRO A 137 -5.85 6.87 -20.09
CA PRO A 137 -6.13 7.60 -18.86
C PRO A 137 -7.37 7.08 -18.12
N GLU A 138 -8.44 6.69 -18.81
CA GLU A 138 -9.69 6.25 -18.16
C GLU A 138 -9.44 4.98 -17.33
N THR A 139 -8.88 3.93 -17.94
CA THR A 139 -8.53 2.70 -17.21
C THR A 139 -7.50 2.94 -16.11
N TYR A 140 -6.57 3.89 -16.30
CA TYR A 140 -5.60 4.27 -15.27
C TYR A 140 -6.28 4.90 -14.07
N PHE A 141 -7.21 5.85 -14.27
CA PHE A 141 -7.92 6.51 -13.18
C PHE A 141 -8.82 5.55 -12.43
N ASP A 142 -9.56 4.68 -13.09
CA ASP A 142 -10.43 3.67 -12.47
C ASP A 142 -9.68 2.69 -11.57
N ARG A 143 -8.44 2.36 -11.91
CA ARG A 143 -7.61 1.45 -11.11
C ARG A 143 -6.93 2.14 -9.94
N THR A 144 -6.65 3.43 -10.06
CA THR A 144 -5.85 4.19 -9.11
C THR A 144 -6.70 4.93 -8.10
N TYR A 145 -7.80 5.54 -8.57
CA TYR A 145 -8.65 6.39 -7.76
C TYR A 145 -10.00 5.73 -7.45
N HIS A 146 -10.46 5.94 -6.22
CA HIS A 146 -11.82 5.57 -5.83
C HIS A 146 -12.82 6.51 -6.52
N PRO A 147 -14.04 6.03 -6.93
CA PRO A 147 -15.04 6.89 -7.58
C PRO A 147 -15.45 8.15 -6.77
N GLY A 148 -15.31 8.09 -5.45
CA GLY A 148 -15.55 9.24 -4.56
C GLY A 148 -14.30 10.01 -4.17
N VAL A 149 -13.21 9.94 -4.95
CA VAL A 149 -11.95 10.61 -4.62
C VAL A 149 -12.12 12.14 -4.52
N THR A 150 -11.34 12.75 -3.62
CA THR A 150 -11.15 14.20 -3.57
C THR A 150 -9.67 14.52 -3.62
N ILE A 151 -9.28 15.39 -4.56
CA ILE A 151 -7.91 15.89 -4.71
C ILE A 151 -7.91 17.37 -4.29
N HIS A 152 -7.01 17.72 -3.40
CA HIS A 152 -6.86 19.07 -2.86
C HIS A 152 -5.53 19.66 -3.31
N GLU A 153 -5.61 20.79 -4.00
CA GLU A 153 -4.45 21.56 -4.42
C GLU A 153 -4.43 22.95 -3.76
N ALA A 154 -3.25 23.48 -3.56
CA ALA A 154 -3.10 24.81 -2.99
C ALA A 154 -3.79 25.86 -3.89
N ARG A 155 -4.74 26.62 -3.34
CA ARG A 155 -5.58 27.57 -4.10
C ARG A 155 -4.79 28.70 -4.76
N SER A 156 -3.54 28.91 -4.36
CA SER A 156 -2.65 29.90 -4.97
C SER A 156 -2.09 29.47 -6.33
N LEU A 157 -2.21 28.18 -6.68
CA LEU A 157 -1.71 27.63 -7.94
C LEU A 157 -2.70 27.84 -9.08
N PRO A 158 -2.25 27.90 -10.35
CA PRO A 158 -3.13 27.99 -11.51
C PRO A 158 -4.12 26.82 -11.63
N TYR A 159 -3.75 25.65 -11.10
CA TYR A 159 -4.57 24.44 -11.01
C TYR A 159 -5.04 24.18 -9.56
N GLY A 160 -5.07 25.22 -8.72
CA GLY A 160 -5.47 25.12 -7.32
C GLY A 160 -6.98 24.92 -7.15
N GLY A 161 -7.38 24.15 -6.16
CA GLY A 161 -8.77 23.89 -5.83
C GLY A 161 -9.02 22.48 -5.32
N ASP A 162 -10.29 22.12 -5.27
CA ASP A 162 -10.76 20.80 -4.88
C ASP A 162 -11.40 20.12 -6.09
N TYR A 163 -10.93 18.91 -6.42
CA TYR A 163 -11.40 18.10 -7.55
C TYR A 163 -12.10 16.86 -7.01
N HIS A 164 -13.28 16.53 -7.53
CA HIS A 164 -14.11 15.46 -6.99
C HIS A 164 -14.41 14.38 -8.02
N GLY A 165 -14.32 13.12 -7.59
CA GLY A 165 -14.61 11.95 -8.42
C GLY A 165 -13.56 11.69 -9.50
N LEU A 166 -13.81 10.70 -10.34
CA LEU A 166 -12.87 10.32 -11.41
C LEU A 166 -12.74 11.42 -12.48
N GLU A 167 -13.84 12.10 -12.79
CA GLU A 167 -13.83 13.22 -13.72
C GLU A 167 -12.96 14.38 -13.19
N GLY A 168 -13.11 14.73 -11.89
CA GLY A 168 -12.25 15.71 -11.24
C GLY A 168 -10.78 15.30 -11.19
N ALA A 169 -10.49 14.02 -10.98
CA ALA A 169 -9.12 13.52 -11.02
C ALA A 169 -8.49 13.65 -12.41
N ALA A 170 -9.25 13.39 -13.47
CA ALA A 170 -8.81 13.59 -14.85
C ALA A 170 -8.61 15.08 -15.17
N GLU A 171 -9.53 15.94 -14.72
CA GLU A 171 -9.42 17.39 -14.87
C GLU A 171 -8.16 17.93 -14.17
N HIS A 172 -7.91 17.51 -12.93
CA HIS A 172 -6.69 17.86 -12.19
C HIS A 172 -5.42 17.45 -12.94
N ALA A 173 -5.34 16.20 -13.38
CA ALA A 173 -4.17 15.69 -14.10
C ALA A 173 -3.90 16.48 -15.39
N LEU A 174 -4.97 16.85 -16.11
CA LEU A 174 -4.87 17.64 -17.32
C LEU A 174 -4.42 19.08 -17.01
N ALA A 175 -4.98 19.70 -15.97
CA ALA A 175 -4.63 21.06 -15.56
C ALA A 175 -3.18 21.14 -15.07
N PHE A 176 -2.74 20.16 -14.25
CA PHE A 176 -1.34 20.03 -13.82
C PHE A 176 -0.41 19.88 -15.02
N THR A 177 -0.69 18.92 -15.90
CA THR A 177 0.14 18.65 -17.08
C THR A 177 0.24 19.86 -17.98
N ARG A 178 -0.84 20.57 -18.24
CA ARG A 178 -0.84 21.79 -19.08
C ARG A 178 -0.01 22.91 -18.47
N THR A 179 -0.10 23.09 -17.14
CA THR A 179 0.64 24.12 -16.43
C THR A 179 2.15 23.87 -16.46
N TRP A 180 2.56 22.63 -16.29
CA TRP A 180 3.99 22.25 -16.25
C TRP A 180 4.55 21.87 -17.62
N ASN A 181 3.70 21.77 -18.66
CA ASN A 181 4.17 21.44 -20.01
C ASN A 181 4.99 22.61 -20.57
N GLY A 182 6.22 22.31 -20.99
CA GLY A 182 7.17 23.34 -21.44
C GLY A 182 8.11 23.85 -20.33
N LEU A 183 7.74 23.67 -19.05
CA LEU A 183 8.56 24.03 -17.91
C LEU A 183 9.38 22.83 -17.34
N GLN A 184 9.19 21.64 -17.89
CA GLN A 184 9.86 20.41 -17.44
C GLN A 184 10.41 19.60 -18.60
N SER A 185 11.72 19.26 -18.54
CA SER A 185 12.30 18.22 -19.37
C SER A 185 11.83 16.82 -18.93
N ALA A 186 12.13 15.80 -19.74
CA ALA A 186 11.85 14.40 -19.37
C ALA A 186 12.53 13.99 -18.05
N GLU A 187 13.77 14.45 -17.83
CA GLU A 187 14.53 14.18 -16.60
C GLU A 187 13.94 14.89 -15.38
N GLN A 188 13.40 16.08 -15.56
CA GLN A 188 12.76 16.86 -14.49
C GLN A 188 11.40 16.28 -14.07
N ARG A 189 10.76 15.50 -14.96
CA ARG A 189 9.51 14.76 -14.66
C ARG A 189 9.77 13.46 -13.89
N ASP A 190 11.01 12.98 -13.85
CA ASP A 190 11.39 11.84 -13.00
C ASP A 190 11.53 12.33 -11.55
N MET A 191 10.45 12.19 -10.80
CA MET A 191 10.29 12.75 -9.46
C MET A 191 10.81 11.84 -8.36
N THR A 192 11.47 10.73 -8.64
CA THR A 192 12.03 9.74 -7.69
C THR A 192 11.49 9.88 -6.25
N PRO A 193 10.27 9.43 -5.96
CA PRO A 193 9.61 9.70 -4.69
C PRO A 193 10.18 8.84 -3.57
N ARG A 194 10.28 9.42 -2.35
CA ARG A 194 10.43 8.65 -1.12
C ARG A 194 9.06 8.41 -0.52
N ILE A 195 8.64 7.15 -0.44
CA ILE A 195 7.32 6.76 0.05
C ILE A 195 7.43 6.27 1.51
N VAL A 196 6.52 6.75 2.35
CA VAL A 196 6.29 6.25 3.72
C VAL A 196 4.81 5.87 3.78
N ALA A 197 4.52 4.58 3.89
CA ALA A 197 3.16 4.08 3.81
C ALA A 197 2.76 3.25 5.03
N THR A 198 1.46 3.24 5.31
CA THR A 198 0.73 2.28 6.14
C THR A 198 -0.23 1.49 5.24
N ASP A 199 -1.11 0.69 5.83
CA ASP A 199 -2.10 -0.09 5.08
C ASP A 199 -3.20 0.78 4.42
N SER A 200 -3.36 2.04 4.85
CA SER A 200 -4.43 2.93 4.38
C SER A 200 -4.01 4.35 4.06
N GLU A 201 -2.75 4.70 4.28
CA GLU A 201 -2.24 6.05 4.06
C GLU A 201 -0.81 6.01 3.51
N ALA A 202 -0.45 6.99 2.70
CA ALA A 202 0.92 7.22 2.26
C ALA A 202 1.30 8.69 2.32
N PHE A 203 2.51 8.96 2.74
CA PHE A 203 3.19 10.24 2.58
C PHE A 203 4.31 10.07 1.55
N VAL A 204 4.30 10.94 0.56
CA VAL A 204 5.27 10.92 -0.53
C VAL A 204 6.08 12.19 -0.46
N ILE A 205 7.37 12.05 -0.23
CA ILE A 205 8.33 13.16 -0.19
C ILE A 205 9.00 13.20 -1.56
N TRP A 206 8.89 14.31 -2.25
CA TRP A 206 9.39 14.47 -3.62
C TRP A 206 9.78 15.92 -3.92
N THR A 207 10.35 16.16 -5.08
CA THR A 207 10.73 17.49 -5.53
C THR A 207 10.09 17.75 -6.89
N LEU A 208 9.26 18.78 -6.96
CA LEU A 208 8.74 19.30 -8.21
C LEU A 208 9.82 20.21 -8.81
N ARG A 209 10.17 19.98 -10.06
CA ARG A 209 11.23 20.70 -10.75
C ARG A 209 10.68 21.44 -11.94
N GLY A 210 11.18 22.63 -12.17
CA GLY A 210 10.83 23.41 -13.35
C GLY A 210 11.95 24.31 -13.79
N GLN A 211 11.93 24.67 -15.08
CA GLN A 211 12.88 25.59 -15.68
C GLN A 211 12.17 26.38 -16.76
N HIS A 212 12.22 27.72 -16.67
CA HIS A 212 11.78 28.55 -17.77
C HIS A 212 12.74 28.38 -18.97
N PRO A 213 12.23 28.43 -20.21
CA PRO A 213 13.07 28.22 -21.40
C PRO A 213 14.25 29.20 -21.50
N GLU A 214 14.13 30.36 -20.88
CA GLU A 214 15.15 31.42 -20.88
C GLU A 214 16.14 31.33 -19.71
N ASP A 215 15.84 30.46 -18.72
CA ASP A 215 16.67 30.30 -17.54
C ASP A 215 17.74 29.23 -17.71
N ALA A 216 18.94 29.52 -17.20
CA ALA A 216 20.03 28.53 -17.17
C ALA A 216 19.89 27.53 -16.02
N LEU A 217 19.04 27.80 -15.01
CA LEU A 217 18.94 27.00 -13.77
C LEU A 217 17.59 26.36 -13.63
N VAL A 218 17.61 25.11 -13.18
CA VAL A 218 16.41 24.38 -12.74
C VAL A 218 16.04 24.86 -11.35
N THR A 219 14.75 25.14 -11.11
CA THR A 219 14.24 25.47 -9.80
C THR A 219 13.59 24.26 -9.16
N ASP A 220 13.96 23.97 -7.93
CA ASP A 220 13.50 22.86 -7.12
C ASP A 220 12.45 23.34 -6.10
N PHE A 221 11.29 22.66 -6.08
CA PHE A 221 10.21 22.93 -5.14
C PHE A 221 9.94 21.66 -4.31
N PRO A 222 10.44 21.58 -3.07
CA PRO A 222 10.15 20.46 -2.18
C PRO A 222 8.66 20.34 -1.89
N ALA A 223 8.14 19.12 -1.95
CA ALA A 223 6.74 18.82 -1.76
C ALA A 223 6.53 17.55 -0.93
N VAL A 224 5.41 17.50 -0.24
CA VAL A 224 4.89 16.29 0.39
C VAL A 224 3.47 16.09 -0.07
N SER A 225 3.16 14.92 -0.58
CA SER A 225 1.78 14.53 -0.89
C SER A 225 1.31 13.51 0.15
N HIS A 226 0.09 13.71 0.65
CA HIS A 226 -0.59 12.77 1.55
C HIS A 226 -1.73 12.12 0.78
N TYR A 227 -1.76 10.79 0.80
CA TYR A 227 -2.79 9.97 0.17
C TYR A 227 -3.49 9.12 1.22
N ARG A 228 -4.81 9.07 1.14
CA ARG A 228 -5.64 8.13 1.89
C ARG A 228 -6.26 7.13 0.94
N PHE A 229 -6.34 5.90 1.40
CA PHE A 229 -6.85 4.77 0.62
C PHE A 229 -8.15 4.24 1.20
N HIS A 230 -9.03 3.83 0.32
CA HIS A 230 -10.25 3.07 0.62
C HIS A 230 -10.43 2.00 -0.46
N GLU A 231 -10.66 0.76 -0.05
CA GLU A 231 -10.80 -0.39 -0.97
C GLU A 231 -9.65 -0.47 -2.01
N GLY A 232 -8.43 -0.19 -1.58
CA GLY A 232 -7.24 -0.28 -2.43
C GLY A 232 -7.02 0.86 -3.41
N ARG A 233 -7.85 1.88 -3.38
CA ARG A 233 -7.77 3.03 -4.26
C ARG A 233 -7.67 4.33 -3.47
N VAL A 234 -7.05 5.32 -4.08
CA VAL A 234 -6.92 6.65 -3.47
C VAL A 234 -8.29 7.29 -3.33
N ILE A 235 -8.72 7.57 -2.10
CA ILE A 235 -9.98 8.28 -1.79
C ILE A 235 -9.76 9.77 -1.50
N GLU A 236 -8.56 10.13 -1.09
CA GLU A 236 -8.19 11.52 -0.84
C GLU A 236 -6.70 11.74 -1.16
N SER A 237 -6.40 12.87 -1.79
CA SER A 237 -5.03 13.33 -2.08
C SER A 237 -4.89 14.78 -1.69
N ARG A 238 -3.79 15.13 -0.99
CA ARG A 238 -3.43 16.50 -0.65
C ARG A 238 -1.97 16.76 -0.96
N MET A 239 -1.69 17.81 -1.70
CA MET A 239 -0.32 18.26 -1.95
C MET A 239 0.03 19.44 -1.03
N TYR A 240 1.17 19.32 -0.38
CA TYR A 240 1.77 20.35 0.46
C TYR A 240 3.10 20.79 -0.16
N LEU A 241 3.13 21.99 -0.68
CA LEU A 241 4.36 22.63 -1.16
C LEU A 241 5.03 23.37 0.00
N PHE A 242 6.33 23.20 0.15
CA PHE A 242 7.08 23.90 1.18
C PHE A 242 6.94 25.44 1.06
N ASP A 243 6.94 25.92 -0.19
CA ASP A 243 6.68 27.32 -0.51
C ASP A 243 5.74 27.44 -1.73
N SER A 244 4.44 27.43 -1.46
CA SER A 244 3.42 27.56 -2.51
C SER A 244 3.42 28.95 -3.15
N ALA A 245 3.93 29.98 -2.46
CA ALA A 245 4.05 31.33 -3.03
C ALA A 245 5.16 31.38 -4.08
N ALA A 246 6.31 30.76 -3.80
CA ALA A 246 7.40 30.64 -4.77
C ALA A 246 6.97 29.86 -6.02
N VAL A 247 6.26 28.74 -5.86
CA VAL A 247 5.72 27.96 -7.00
C VAL A 247 4.73 28.83 -7.79
N SER A 248 3.82 29.52 -7.10
CA SER A 248 2.83 30.39 -7.75
C SER A 248 3.47 31.53 -8.52
N THR A 249 4.55 32.12 -8.00
CA THR A 249 5.33 33.16 -8.70
C THR A 249 6.00 32.56 -9.92
N PHE A 250 6.71 31.46 -9.78
CA PHE A 250 7.36 30.76 -10.88
C PHE A 250 6.40 30.45 -12.04
N LEU A 251 5.19 29.98 -11.72
CA LEU A 251 4.18 29.64 -12.74
C LEU A 251 3.51 30.86 -13.40
N ARG A 252 3.64 32.08 -12.84
CA ARG A 252 3.06 33.31 -13.40
C ARG A 252 4.02 34.09 -14.28
N ASP A 253 5.31 33.95 -14.07
CA ASP A 253 6.34 34.70 -14.80
C ASP A 253 6.34 34.38 -16.33
N ASP A 254 5.64 33.32 -16.75
CA ASP A 254 5.47 32.95 -18.17
C ASP A 254 4.45 33.85 -18.92
N GLY A 255 3.78 34.78 -18.24
CA GLY A 255 2.65 35.55 -18.79
C GLY A 255 2.89 37.03 -19.13
N ASP A 256 3.96 37.63 -18.62
CA ASP A 256 4.09 39.09 -18.68
C ASP A 256 5.17 39.59 -19.68
N HIS A 257 5.76 38.71 -20.45
CA HIS A 257 6.75 39.05 -21.47
C HIS A 257 6.29 38.80 -22.92
N ARG A 258 4.97 38.89 -23.18
CA ARG A 258 4.45 38.90 -24.56
C ARG A 258 3.75 40.22 -24.91
#